data_aafd683a4992d4e17dba582ac18188b1
#
_entry.id   aafd683a4992d4e17dba582ac18188b1
#
_cell.length_a   1.000
_cell.length_b   1.000
_cell.length_c   1.000
_cell.angle_alpha   90.00
_cell.angle_beta   90.00
_cell.angle_gamma   90.00
#
_symmetry.space_group_name_H-M   'P 1'
#
loop_
_entity.id
_entity.type
_entity.pdbx_description
1 polymer ?
#
loop_
_entity_poly.entity_id
_entity_poly.type
_entity_poly.pdbx_seq_one_letter_code
_entity_poly.pdbx_strand_id
1 'polypeptide(L)'
;WALLGGIFFVICKIKYKEKFASHVDVIIDDEIVEEEAAKDREEEVKAAISLVMSEEDDDRFDAPMAFNYFLPVNIVFGSGKVRKVGELTRPYGKKALIVTGRSSAKKSGLYDKVNDSLKAAGIETALFDKVQQNPLTTTAAEGAAYAKENGCDVVVAIGGGSIMDCAKAIAFLALNEGDVSDYIFGKKASDKALPLILIPTTCGTGSEGNGFAVLTNPENGDKKSLRCNAIVAKVSIVDPECMMTMPKHVLASVGFDALCH
;
A
#
# COMPACT_ATOMS: atom_id res chain seq x y z
N TRP A 1 -3.45 1.12 12.82
CA TRP A 1 -2.62 1.39 11.64
C TRP A 1 -1.40 2.24 12.00
N ALA A 2 -1.55 3.28 12.81
CA ALA A 2 -0.43 4.07 13.34
C ALA A 2 0.60 3.19 14.08
N LEU A 3 0.13 2.19 14.82
CA LEU A 3 1.01 1.27 15.57
C LEU A 3 1.84 0.39 14.61
N LEU A 4 1.24 -0.14 13.53
CA LEU A 4 1.95 -0.94 12.52
C LEU A 4 2.93 -0.06 11.70
N GLY A 5 2.54 1.16 11.34
CA GLY A 5 3.42 2.12 10.70
C GLY A 5 4.58 2.54 11.59
N GLY A 6 4.32 2.80 12.87
CA GLY A 6 5.35 3.12 13.87
C GLY A 6 6.30 1.94 14.12
N ILE A 7 5.78 0.73 14.26
CA ILE A 7 6.60 -0.49 14.40
C ILE A 7 7.46 -0.71 13.16
N PHE A 8 6.90 -0.53 11.96
CA PHE A 8 7.64 -0.63 10.70
C PHE A 8 8.78 0.39 10.64
N PHE A 9 8.52 1.65 10.99
CA PHE A 9 9.52 2.71 11.03
C PHE A 9 10.66 2.38 12.02
N VAL A 10 10.33 1.91 13.21
CA VAL A 10 11.32 1.50 14.23
C VAL A 10 12.13 0.30 13.76
N ILE A 11 11.52 -0.72 13.17
CA ILE A 11 12.22 -1.90 12.65
C ILE A 11 13.14 -1.52 11.48
N CYS A 12 12.70 -0.66 10.57
CA CYS A 12 13.55 -0.14 9.49
C CYS A 12 14.75 0.65 10.06
N LYS A 13 14.54 1.51 11.05
CA LYS A 13 15.59 2.28 11.70
C LYS A 13 16.61 1.39 12.44
N ILE A 14 16.16 0.33 13.10
CA ILE A 14 17.06 -0.58 13.85
C ILE A 14 17.85 -1.48 12.91
N LYS A 15 17.21 -2.08 11.90
CA LYS A 15 17.80 -3.11 11.04
C LYS A 15 18.58 -2.56 9.86
N TYR A 16 18.24 -1.34 9.41
CA TYR A 16 18.86 -0.70 8.24
C TYR A 16 19.47 0.66 8.59
N LYS A 17 19.95 0.80 9.84
CA LYS A 17 20.44 2.05 10.43
C LYS A 17 21.38 2.84 9.50
N GLU A 18 22.34 2.19 8.87
CA GLU A 18 23.30 2.87 7.99
C GLU A 18 22.68 3.37 6.67
N LYS A 19 21.81 2.58 6.03
CA LYS A 19 21.11 3.00 4.80
C LYS A 19 20.01 4.02 5.07
N PHE A 20 19.36 3.93 6.22
CA PHE A 20 18.32 4.88 6.63
C PHE A 20 18.95 6.21 7.08
N ALA A 21 20.05 6.18 7.82
CA ALA A 21 20.81 7.35 8.20
C ALA A 21 21.31 8.12 6.97
N SER A 22 21.90 7.46 5.97
CA SER A 22 22.34 8.12 4.72
C SER A 22 21.21 8.78 3.91
N HIS A 23 19.95 8.40 4.13
CA HIS A 23 18.78 9.02 3.48
C HIS A 23 18.11 10.10 4.34
N VAL A 24 18.23 10.00 5.68
CA VAL A 24 17.67 10.96 6.63
C VAL A 24 18.63 12.12 6.87
N ASP A 25 19.94 11.86 6.96
CA ASP A 25 20.95 12.90 7.19
C ASP A 25 21.01 13.95 6.07
N VAL A 26 20.63 13.58 4.83
CA VAL A 26 20.55 14.55 3.72
C VAL A 26 19.31 15.47 3.80
N ILE A 27 18.34 15.19 4.67
CA ILE A 27 17.20 16.12 4.93
C ILE A 27 17.56 17.13 6.02
N ILE A 28 18.59 16.82 6.83
CA ILE A 28 19.01 17.64 7.97
C ILE A 28 20.28 18.43 7.68
N ASP A 29 21.01 18.11 6.60
CA ASP A 29 22.37 18.60 6.35
C ASP A 29 22.48 19.91 5.54
N ASP A 30 21.36 20.54 5.19
CA ASP A 30 21.41 21.91 4.70
C ASP A 30 20.78 22.85 5.73
N GLU A 31 21.65 23.48 6.50
CA GLU A 31 21.39 24.59 7.42
C GLU A 31 20.87 24.22 8.82
N ILE A 32 21.77 24.44 9.78
CA ILE A 32 21.53 24.77 11.19
C ILE A 32 21.33 23.55 12.10
N VAL A 33 22.28 23.33 12.96
CA VAL A 33 22.10 23.68 14.38
C VAL A 33 23.39 23.41 15.15
N GLU A 34 23.89 24.45 15.73
CA GLU A 34 24.84 24.42 16.82
C GLU A 34 24.43 23.34 17.84
N GLU A 35 25.41 22.64 18.37
CA GLU A 35 25.24 21.49 19.29
C GLU A 35 24.38 21.80 20.53
N GLU A 36 24.25 23.07 20.92
CA GLU A 36 23.39 23.54 22.01
C GLU A 36 21.90 23.46 21.70
N ALA A 37 21.45 23.80 20.46
CA ALA A 37 20.04 23.73 20.10
C ALA A 37 19.56 22.30 19.88
N ALA A 38 20.45 21.33 19.63
CA ALA A 38 20.11 19.91 19.59
C ALA A 38 19.86 19.34 20.99
N LYS A 39 20.63 19.82 22.00
CA LYS A 39 20.42 19.45 23.40
C LYS A 39 19.13 20.01 23.98
N ASP A 40 18.81 21.27 23.70
CA ASP A 40 17.56 21.89 24.13
C ASP A 40 16.33 21.19 23.54
N ARG A 41 16.38 20.78 22.25
CA ARG A 41 15.31 19.99 21.64
C ARG A 41 15.19 18.57 22.23
N GLU A 42 16.29 17.94 22.56
CA GLU A 42 16.26 16.62 23.20
C GLU A 42 15.66 16.71 24.63
N GLU A 43 15.92 17.77 25.35
CA GLU A 43 15.29 18.04 26.64
C GLU A 43 13.81 18.40 26.51
N GLU A 44 13.43 19.22 25.52
CA GLU A 44 12.02 19.52 25.22
C GLU A 44 11.24 18.27 24.81
N VAL A 45 11.80 17.40 23.98
CA VAL A 45 11.18 16.12 23.60
C VAL A 45 11.08 15.17 24.78
N LYS A 46 12.11 15.11 25.65
CA LYS A 46 12.04 14.32 26.89
C LYS A 46 11.03 14.89 27.87
N ALA A 47 10.94 16.20 27.98
CA ALA A 47 9.94 16.87 28.82
C ALA A 47 8.52 16.65 28.30
N ALA A 48 8.31 16.73 26.96
CA ALA A 48 7.02 16.43 26.34
C ALA A 48 6.63 14.96 26.49
N ILE A 49 7.57 14.03 26.32
CA ILE A 49 7.35 12.60 26.57
C ILE A 49 7.03 12.36 28.06
N SER A 50 7.76 13.02 28.98
CA SER A 50 7.51 12.94 30.41
C SER A 50 6.14 13.51 30.77
N LEU A 51 5.72 14.60 30.16
CA LEU A 51 4.40 15.21 30.37
C LEU A 51 3.26 14.28 29.88
N VAL A 52 3.44 13.66 28.73
CA VAL A 52 2.48 12.67 28.17
C VAL A 52 2.48 11.37 28.99
N MET A 53 3.60 11.02 29.62
CA MET A 53 3.74 9.81 30.45
C MET A 53 3.42 10.05 31.92
N SER A 54 3.34 11.31 32.38
CA SER A 54 3.08 11.70 33.76
C SER A 54 1.68 12.22 34.05
N GLU A 55 0.77 12.12 33.07
CA GLU A 55 -0.65 12.29 33.36
C GLU A 55 -1.10 11.08 34.17
N GLU A 56 -0.88 11.20 35.48
CA GLU A 56 -1.46 10.35 36.48
C GLU A 56 -3.00 10.44 36.36
N ASP A 57 -3.61 9.27 36.25
CA ASP A 57 -5.01 9.01 36.57
C ASP A 57 -6.05 9.98 35.97
N ASP A 58 -6.17 9.97 34.66
CA ASP A 58 -7.44 10.32 34.05
C ASP A 58 -8.35 9.07 34.05
N ASP A 59 -9.15 8.91 35.12
CA ASP A 59 -10.15 7.85 35.30
C ASP A 59 -11.13 7.70 34.09
N ARG A 60 -11.03 8.59 33.11
CA ARG A 60 -11.78 8.55 31.84
C ARG A 60 -11.35 7.42 30.89
N PHE A 61 -10.20 6.80 31.13
CA PHE A 61 -9.71 5.68 30.31
C PHE A 61 -9.90 4.31 30.96
N ASP A 62 -10.50 4.23 32.14
CA ASP A 62 -10.78 2.96 32.83
C ASP A 62 -12.01 2.21 32.29
N ALA A 63 -12.72 2.75 31.33
CA ALA A 63 -13.72 1.96 30.61
C ALA A 63 -13.00 0.90 29.78
N PRO A 64 -13.31 -0.40 29.97
CA PRO A 64 -12.68 -1.44 29.17
C PRO A 64 -12.95 -1.15 27.69
N MET A 65 -11.87 -0.86 26.92
CA MET A 65 -12.00 -0.66 25.47
C MET A 65 -12.44 -1.98 24.87
N ALA A 66 -13.71 -2.10 24.53
CA ALA A 66 -14.24 -3.22 23.77
C ALA A 66 -14.23 -2.88 22.29
N PHE A 67 -13.48 -3.61 21.49
CA PHE A 67 -13.49 -3.46 20.03
C PHE A 67 -13.37 -4.81 19.34
N ASN A 68 -13.94 -4.89 18.14
CA ASN A 68 -13.73 -6.02 17.24
C ASN A 68 -12.70 -5.64 16.19
N TYR A 69 -11.64 -6.44 16.08
CA TYR A 69 -10.62 -6.29 15.04
C TYR A 69 -10.73 -7.45 14.06
N PHE A 70 -10.93 -7.12 12.78
CA PHE A 70 -11.01 -8.11 11.70
C PHE A 70 -10.17 -7.63 10.52
N LEU A 71 -9.12 -8.40 10.20
CA LEU A 71 -8.22 -8.14 9.08
C LEU A 71 -8.14 -9.39 8.20
N PRO A 72 -9.01 -9.53 7.19
CA PRO A 72 -9.13 -10.75 6.38
C PRO A 72 -8.07 -10.83 5.26
N VAL A 73 -6.88 -10.31 5.49
CA VAL A 73 -5.74 -10.34 4.56
C VAL A 73 -4.58 -11.11 5.18
N ASN A 74 -3.96 -12.00 4.41
CA ASN A 74 -2.70 -12.63 4.81
C ASN A 74 -1.55 -11.64 4.57
N ILE A 75 -1.01 -11.04 5.63
CA ILE A 75 0.14 -10.14 5.55
C ILE A 75 1.42 -10.94 5.67
N VAL A 76 2.23 -10.97 4.62
CA VAL A 76 3.55 -11.58 4.56
C VAL A 76 4.60 -10.48 4.67
N PHE A 77 5.07 -10.23 5.89
CA PHE A 77 6.02 -9.16 6.18
C PHE A 77 7.46 -9.65 6.26
N GLY A 78 8.40 -8.87 5.72
CA GLY A 78 9.83 -9.04 5.91
C GLY A 78 10.66 -8.84 4.64
N SER A 79 11.98 -8.64 4.83
CA SER A 79 12.95 -8.45 3.76
C SER A 79 13.05 -9.68 2.84
N GLY A 80 13.05 -9.45 1.53
CA GLY A 80 13.14 -10.49 0.51
C GLY A 80 11.88 -11.34 0.32
N LYS A 81 10.77 -11.00 0.98
CA LYS A 81 9.52 -11.77 0.90
C LYS A 81 8.86 -11.69 -0.47
N VAL A 82 9.11 -10.63 -1.23
CA VAL A 82 8.62 -10.49 -2.60
C VAL A 82 9.01 -11.65 -3.51
N ARG A 83 10.13 -12.33 -3.22
CA ARG A 83 10.58 -13.51 -3.98
C ARG A 83 9.60 -14.68 -3.91
N LYS A 84 8.72 -14.72 -2.89
CA LYS A 84 7.71 -15.75 -2.70
C LYS A 84 6.40 -15.46 -3.41
N VAL A 85 6.31 -14.38 -4.20
CA VAL A 85 5.05 -13.98 -4.82
C VAL A 85 4.44 -15.07 -5.69
N GLY A 86 5.24 -15.83 -6.44
CA GLY A 86 4.75 -16.94 -7.25
C GLY A 86 4.12 -18.06 -6.42
N GLU A 87 4.82 -18.49 -5.36
CA GLU A 87 4.30 -19.49 -4.40
C GLU A 87 2.99 -19.03 -3.75
N LEU A 88 2.95 -17.77 -3.32
CA LEU A 88 1.81 -17.18 -2.63
C LEU A 88 0.61 -16.91 -3.56
N THR A 89 0.85 -16.71 -4.85
CA THR A 89 -0.19 -16.46 -5.85
C THR A 89 -0.80 -17.76 -6.39
N ARG A 90 -0.02 -18.84 -6.46
CA ARG A 90 -0.40 -20.11 -7.07
C ARG A 90 -1.75 -20.70 -6.61
N PRO A 91 -2.17 -20.58 -5.32
CA PRO A 91 -3.47 -21.07 -4.88
C PRO A 91 -4.66 -20.30 -5.45
N TYR A 92 -4.44 -19.13 -6.01
CA TYR A 92 -5.50 -18.18 -6.38
C TYR A 92 -5.74 -18.05 -7.87
N GLY A 93 -4.78 -18.45 -8.72
CA GLY A 93 -4.95 -18.35 -10.17
C GLY A 93 -3.79 -18.96 -10.95
N LYS A 94 -4.01 -19.08 -12.26
CA LYS A 94 -3.05 -19.61 -13.23
C LYS A 94 -2.54 -18.55 -14.20
N LYS A 95 -3.25 -17.42 -14.31
CA LYS A 95 -2.87 -16.31 -15.18
C LYS A 95 -3.05 -14.97 -14.47
N ALA A 96 -1.96 -14.34 -14.14
CA ALA A 96 -1.93 -13.11 -13.37
C ALA A 96 -1.93 -11.87 -14.26
N LEU A 97 -2.82 -10.92 -13.96
CA LEU A 97 -2.65 -9.54 -14.43
C LEU A 97 -1.71 -8.82 -13.49
N ILE A 98 -0.51 -8.47 -13.95
CA ILE A 98 0.39 -7.61 -13.20
C ILE A 98 0.00 -6.15 -13.45
N VAL A 99 -0.41 -5.44 -12.39
CA VAL A 99 -0.80 -4.02 -12.45
C VAL A 99 0.30 -3.16 -11.86
N THR A 100 0.79 -2.19 -12.65
CA THR A 100 1.86 -1.27 -12.23
C THR A 100 1.61 0.15 -12.74
N GLY A 101 2.43 1.10 -12.27
CA GLY A 101 2.63 2.38 -12.94
C GLY A 101 3.58 2.24 -14.14
N ARG A 102 3.68 3.32 -14.92
CA ARG A 102 4.41 3.32 -16.21
C ARG A 102 5.88 2.91 -16.11
N SER A 103 6.59 3.26 -15.04
CA SER A 103 8.05 3.15 -15.05
C SER A 103 8.71 2.69 -13.75
N SER A 104 8.18 3.01 -12.56
CA SER A 104 8.87 2.80 -11.28
C SER A 104 9.19 1.33 -11.00
N ALA A 105 8.22 0.45 -11.14
CA ALA A 105 8.40 -0.99 -10.92
C ALA A 105 9.39 -1.62 -11.90
N LYS A 106 9.44 -1.14 -13.15
CA LYS A 106 10.39 -1.59 -14.17
C LYS A 106 11.80 -1.05 -13.87
N LYS A 107 11.92 0.25 -13.59
CA LYS A 107 13.22 0.88 -13.31
C LYS A 107 13.90 0.32 -12.06
N SER A 108 13.15 -0.08 -11.05
CA SER A 108 13.66 -0.70 -9.83
C SER A 108 14.02 -2.20 -10.02
N GLY A 109 13.66 -2.81 -11.16
CA GLY A 109 13.78 -4.24 -11.39
C GLY A 109 12.77 -5.09 -10.61
N LEU A 110 11.83 -4.46 -9.90
CA LEU A 110 10.83 -5.17 -9.10
C LEU A 110 9.82 -5.91 -9.98
N TYR A 111 9.43 -5.30 -11.11
CA TYR A 111 8.57 -5.97 -12.09
C TYR A 111 9.18 -7.29 -12.56
N ASP A 112 10.45 -7.30 -12.95
CA ASP A 112 11.13 -8.50 -13.46
C ASP A 112 11.19 -9.58 -12.38
N LYS A 113 11.56 -9.22 -11.14
CA LYS A 113 11.59 -10.14 -10.00
C LYS A 113 10.23 -10.81 -9.75
N VAL A 114 9.14 -10.03 -9.81
CA VAL A 114 7.78 -10.53 -9.61
C VAL A 114 7.35 -11.42 -10.77
N ASN A 115 7.56 -10.97 -12.00
CA ASN A 115 7.21 -11.69 -13.22
C ASN A 115 7.93 -13.05 -13.30
N ASP A 116 9.24 -13.07 -13.00
CA ASP A 116 10.04 -14.29 -13.02
C ASP A 116 9.60 -15.27 -11.92
N SER A 117 9.27 -14.77 -10.73
CA SER A 117 8.76 -15.60 -9.63
C SER A 117 7.39 -16.21 -9.97
N LEU A 118 6.49 -15.45 -10.61
CA LEU A 118 5.20 -15.95 -11.07
C LEU A 118 5.38 -17.03 -12.15
N LYS A 119 6.22 -16.79 -13.15
CA LYS A 119 6.53 -17.76 -14.20
C LYS A 119 7.18 -19.03 -13.66
N ALA A 120 8.11 -18.90 -12.73
CA ALA A 120 8.73 -20.05 -12.05
C ALA A 120 7.72 -20.91 -11.28
N ALA A 121 6.64 -20.30 -10.80
CA ALA A 121 5.52 -21.01 -10.14
C ALA A 121 4.50 -21.57 -11.15
N GLY A 122 4.72 -21.45 -12.45
CA GLY A 122 3.82 -21.92 -13.52
C GLY A 122 2.62 -21.02 -13.76
N ILE A 123 2.71 -19.73 -13.39
CA ILE A 123 1.66 -18.74 -13.60
C ILE A 123 1.98 -17.91 -14.84
N GLU A 124 1.08 -17.89 -15.80
CA GLU A 124 1.16 -16.97 -16.95
C GLU A 124 0.93 -15.53 -16.50
N THR A 125 1.52 -14.57 -17.22
CA THR A 125 1.42 -13.16 -16.85
C THR A 125 0.98 -12.29 -18.01
N ALA A 126 0.13 -11.31 -17.74
CA ALA A 126 -0.17 -10.18 -18.61
C ALA A 126 0.18 -8.88 -17.85
N LEU A 127 0.63 -7.84 -18.54
CA LEU A 127 1.05 -6.58 -17.93
C LEU A 127 0.09 -5.45 -18.27
N PHE A 128 -0.41 -4.76 -17.22
CA PHE A 128 -1.12 -3.50 -17.34
C PHE A 128 -0.34 -2.41 -16.59
N ASP A 129 0.37 -1.55 -17.29
CA ASP A 129 1.31 -0.54 -16.76
C ASP A 129 0.85 0.91 -16.95
N LYS A 130 -0.46 1.12 -17.11
CA LYS A 130 -1.04 2.43 -17.44
C LYS A 130 -1.51 3.22 -16.22
N VAL A 131 -1.39 2.66 -15.01
CA VAL A 131 -1.91 3.33 -13.81
C VAL A 131 -1.05 4.55 -13.47
N GLN A 132 -1.71 5.65 -13.17
CA GLN A 132 -1.10 6.91 -12.75
C GLN A 132 -1.56 7.28 -11.33
N GLN A 133 -0.90 8.29 -10.75
CA GLN A 133 -1.32 8.85 -9.46
C GLN A 133 -2.77 9.34 -9.56
N ASN A 134 -3.56 9.16 -8.49
CA ASN A 134 -5.00 9.42 -8.46
C ASN A 134 -5.72 8.69 -9.61
N PRO A 135 -5.82 7.35 -9.54
CA PRO A 135 -6.27 6.53 -10.65
C PRO A 135 -7.70 6.90 -11.06
N LEU A 136 -7.92 6.91 -12.37
CA LEU A 136 -9.22 7.24 -12.94
C LEU A 136 -10.13 6.00 -12.99
N THR A 137 -11.43 6.24 -12.89
CA THR A 137 -12.46 5.21 -13.10
C THR A 137 -12.32 4.56 -14.49
N THR A 138 -12.00 5.36 -15.51
CA THR A 138 -11.76 4.90 -16.88
C THR A 138 -10.52 4.02 -17.01
N THR A 139 -9.43 4.32 -16.28
CA THR A 139 -8.23 3.47 -16.25
C THR A 139 -8.53 2.11 -15.61
N ALA A 140 -9.35 2.09 -14.56
CA ALA A 140 -9.78 0.84 -13.94
C ALA A 140 -10.66 0.00 -14.88
N ALA A 141 -11.58 0.64 -15.62
CA ALA A 141 -12.41 -0.03 -16.61
C ALA A 141 -11.58 -0.62 -17.77
N GLU A 142 -10.60 0.15 -18.28
CA GLU A 142 -9.65 -0.33 -19.30
C GLU A 142 -8.86 -1.54 -18.82
N GLY A 143 -8.34 -1.49 -17.59
CA GLY A 143 -7.61 -2.61 -17.00
C GLY A 143 -8.46 -3.84 -16.78
N ALA A 144 -9.73 -3.67 -16.43
CA ALA A 144 -10.69 -4.78 -16.30
C ALA A 144 -11.03 -5.43 -17.63
N ALA A 145 -11.25 -4.63 -18.69
CA ALA A 145 -11.41 -5.15 -20.05
C ALA A 145 -10.18 -5.94 -20.49
N TYR A 146 -9.00 -5.39 -20.28
CA TYR A 146 -7.73 -6.05 -20.60
C TYR A 146 -7.55 -7.38 -19.83
N ALA A 147 -7.94 -7.42 -18.54
CA ALA A 147 -7.92 -8.66 -17.75
C ALA A 147 -8.82 -9.73 -18.35
N LYS A 148 -10.05 -9.36 -18.76
CA LYS A 148 -11.03 -10.28 -19.39
C LYS A 148 -10.52 -10.80 -20.74
N GLU A 149 -10.04 -9.91 -21.59
CA GLU A 149 -9.52 -10.26 -22.93
C GLU A 149 -8.33 -11.23 -22.85
N ASN A 150 -7.49 -11.07 -21.83
CA ASN A 150 -6.35 -11.96 -21.61
C ASN A 150 -6.68 -13.20 -20.77
N GLY A 151 -7.91 -13.37 -20.30
CA GLY A 151 -8.31 -14.50 -19.46
C GLY A 151 -7.57 -14.56 -18.13
N CYS A 152 -7.26 -13.40 -17.53
CA CYS A 152 -6.61 -13.34 -16.22
C CYS A 152 -7.60 -13.75 -15.12
N ASP A 153 -7.13 -14.56 -14.17
CA ASP A 153 -7.92 -15.10 -13.07
C ASP A 153 -7.42 -14.64 -11.67
N VAL A 154 -6.31 -13.91 -11.63
CA VAL A 154 -5.76 -13.27 -10.43
C VAL A 154 -5.12 -11.92 -10.78
N VAL A 155 -5.14 -10.96 -9.88
CA VAL A 155 -4.50 -9.65 -10.05
C VAL A 155 -3.35 -9.51 -9.05
N VAL A 156 -2.18 -9.12 -9.55
CA VAL A 156 -0.97 -8.84 -8.75
C VAL A 156 -0.60 -7.37 -8.95
N ALA A 157 -0.70 -6.55 -7.91
CA ALA A 157 -0.36 -5.13 -7.98
C ALA A 157 1.01 -4.85 -7.38
N ILE A 158 1.82 -4.05 -8.08
CA ILE A 158 3.15 -3.61 -7.65
C ILE A 158 3.17 -2.09 -7.63
N GLY A 159 3.09 -1.47 -6.46
CA GLY A 159 3.12 -0.01 -6.38
C GLY A 159 2.61 0.56 -5.07
N GLY A 160 2.47 1.88 -5.02
CA GLY A 160 1.86 2.60 -3.91
C GLY A 160 0.34 2.53 -3.91
N GLY A 161 -0.31 3.25 -3.00
CA GLY A 161 -1.77 3.27 -2.81
C GLY A 161 -2.56 3.42 -4.10
N SER A 162 -2.18 4.36 -4.98
CA SER A 162 -2.86 4.59 -6.27
C SER A 162 -2.87 3.35 -7.17
N ILE A 163 -1.77 2.59 -7.20
CA ILE A 163 -1.68 1.37 -8.01
C ILE A 163 -2.54 0.28 -7.40
N MET A 164 -2.48 0.11 -6.07
CA MET A 164 -3.26 -0.89 -5.35
C MET A 164 -4.76 -0.61 -5.46
N ASP A 165 -5.18 0.64 -5.33
CA ASP A 165 -6.58 1.05 -5.46
C ASP A 165 -7.12 0.80 -6.88
N CYS A 166 -6.32 1.15 -7.91
CA CYS A 166 -6.69 0.83 -9.29
C CYS A 166 -6.80 -0.68 -9.51
N ALA A 167 -5.85 -1.46 -9.01
CA ALA A 167 -5.86 -2.91 -9.13
C ALA A 167 -7.07 -3.57 -8.45
N LYS A 168 -7.49 -3.05 -7.30
CA LYS A 168 -8.72 -3.47 -6.61
C LYS A 168 -9.96 -3.22 -7.48
N ALA A 169 -10.04 -2.02 -8.06
CA ALA A 169 -11.14 -1.68 -8.96
C ALA A 169 -11.12 -2.52 -10.25
N ILE A 170 -9.95 -2.80 -10.83
CA ILE A 170 -9.77 -3.72 -11.96
C ILE A 170 -10.29 -5.11 -11.60
N ALA A 171 -9.85 -5.66 -10.46
CA ALA A 171 -10.26 -6.98 -10.00
C ALA A 171 -11.78 -7.09 -9.79
N PHE A 172 -12.39 -6.01 -9.27
CA PHE A 172 -13.84 -5.91 -9.09
C PHE A 172 -14.57 -5.86 -10.44
N LEU A 173 -14.21 -4.94 -11.33
CA LEU A 173 -14.84 -4.74 -12.62
C LEU A 173 -14.60 -5.91 -13.60
N ALA A 174 -13.57 -6.71 -13.38
CA ALA A 174 -13.35 -7.94 -14.15
C ALA A 174 -14.49 -8.96 -14.00
N LEU A 175 -15.20 -8.95 -12.88
CA LEU A 175 -16.33 -9.86 -12.60
C LEU A 175 -17.68 -9.16 -12.49
N ASN A 176 -17.71 -7.82 -12.64
CA ASN A 176 -18.94 -7.03 -12.52
C ASN A 176 -19.15 -6.15 -13.74
N GLU A 177 -20.39 -6.02 -14.18
CA GLU A 177 -20.75 -5.23 -15.35
C GLU A 177 -21.20 -3.83 -14.97
N GLY A 178 -20.95 -2.89 -15.88
CA GLY A 178 -21.35 -1.49 -15.76
C GLY A 178 -20.27 -0.58 -15.24
N ASP A 179 -20.65 0.65 -14.89
CA ASP A 179 -19.72 1.66 -14.39
C ASP A 179 -19.43 1.44 -12.90
N VAL A 180 -18.18 1.62 -12.50
CA VAL A 180 -17.77 1.52 -11.10
C VAL A 180 -18.50 2.55 -10.21
N SER A 181 -18.89 3.69 -10.76
CA SER A 181 -19.65 4.71 -10.08
C SER A 181 -21.01 4.22 -9.57
N ASP A 182 -21.65 3.29 -10.28
CA ASP A 182 -22.92 2.69 -9.82
C ASP A 182 -22.75 1.92 -8.50
N TYR A 183 -21.58 1.30 -8.31
CA TYR A 183 -21.23 0.59 -7.09
C TYR A 183 -20.75 1.54 -6.00
N ILE A 184 -19.98 2.57 -6.36
CA ILE A 184 -19.52 3.60 -5.43
C ILE A 184 -20.70 4.35 -4.80
N PHE A 185 -21.74 4.65 -5.58
CA PHE A 185 -22.93 5.36 -5.12
C PHE A 185 -24.05 4.44 -4.62
N GLY A 186 -23.80 3.13 -4.50
CA GLY A 186 -24.76 2.18 -3.94
C GLY A 186 -25.98 1.87 -4.82
N LYS A 187 -25.95 2.23 -6.10
CA LYS A 187 -27.00 1.83 -7.08
C LYS A 187 -26.93 0.34 -7.38
N LYS A 188 -25.73 -0.23 -7.33
CA LYS A 188 -25.48 -1.67 -7.49
C LYS A 188 -24.62 -2.15 -6.33
N ALA A 189 -24.72 -3.45 -6.01
CA ALA A 189 -23.88 -4.13 -5.04
C ALA A 189 -23.34 -5.43 -5.61
N SER A 190 -22.13 -5.81 -5.22
CA SER A 190 -21.53 -7.10 -5.54
C SER A 190 -20.48 -7.47 -4.49
N ASP A 191 -20.35 -8.77 -4.28
CA ASP A 191 -19.34 -9.39 -3.41
C ASP A 191 -18.29 -10.19 -4.20
N LYS A 192 -18.20 -9.95 -5.53
CA LYS A 192 -17.32 -10.66 -6.44
C LYS A 192 -16.16 -9.78 -6.90
N ALA A 193 -14.96 -10.31 -6.82
CA ALA A 193 -13.76 -9.74 -7.43
C ALA A 193 -12.76 -10.86 -7.74
N LEU A 194 -11.87 -10.64 -8.71
CA LEU A 194 -10.73 -11.53 -8.89
C LEU A 194 -9.85 -11.51 -7.61
N PRO A 195 -9.22 -12.63 -7.24
CA PRO A 195 -8.25 -12.64 -6.15
C PRO A 195 -7.16 -11.61 -6.35
N LEU A 196 -6.77 -10.94 -5.26
CA LEU A 196 -5.80 -9.85 -5.25
C LEU A 196 -4.58 -10.20 -4.43
N ILE A 197 -3.40 -9.97 -5.00
CA ILE A 197 -2.10 -10.01 -4.33
C ILE A 197 -1.50 -8.61 -4.43
N LEU A 198 -1.19 -8.00 -3.30
CA LEU A 198 -0.69 -6.62 -3.25
C LEU A 198 0.76 -6.58 -2.78
N ILE A 199 1.59 -5.80 -3.48
CA ILE A 199 3.01 -5.59 -3.19
C ILE A 199 3.22 -4.08 -3.06
N PRO A 200 3.07 -3.49 -1.87
CA PRO A 200 3.25 -2.08 -1.66
C PRO A 200 4.72 -1.67 -1.86
N THR A 201 4.91 -0.53 -2.53
CA THR A 201 6.23 0.11 -2.69
C THR A 201 6.31 1.44 -1.94
N THR A 202 5.27 1.78 -1.19
CA THR A 202 5.18 2.92 -0.28
C THR A 202 4.52 2.48 1.03
N CYS A 203 4.78 3.18 2.11
CA CYS A 203 4.18 2.94 3.42
C CYS A 203 3.48 4.21 3.91
N GLY A 204 2.16 4.19 4.03
CA GLY A 204 1.34 5.35 4.44
C GLY A 204 -0.13 5.04 4.31
N THR A 205 -0.61 4.76 3.11
CA THR A 205 -2.03 4.61 2.80
C THR A 205 -2.72 3.39 3.44
N GLY A 206 -1.97 2.35 3.82
CA GLY A 206 -2.55 1.10 4.31
C GLY A 206 -3.49 0.37 3.33
N SER A 207 -3.42 0.73 2.02
CA SER A 207 -4.31 0.15 1.02
C SER A 207 -4.14 -1.38 0.90
N GLU A 208 -2.98 -1.92 1.23
CA GLU A 208 -2.71 -3.36 1.23
C GLU A 208 -3.54 -4.15 2.25
N GLY A 209 -4.11 -3.48 3.27
CA GLY A 209 -4.84 -4.15 4.35
C GLY A 209 -6.35 -3.90 4.33
N ASN A 210 -6.89 -3.11 3.42
CA ASN A 210 -8.29 -2.70 3.47
C ASN A 210 -9.08 -3.00 2.20
N GLY A 211 -10.41 -2.91 2.29
CA GLY A 211 -11.36 -3.08 1.19
C GLY A 211 -11.82 -1.76 0.56
N PHE A 212 -10.92 -0.76 0.47
CA PHE A 212 -11.21 0.53 -0.15
C PHE A 212 -10.37 0.71 -1.41
N ALA A 213 -10.96 1.32 -2.45
CA ALA A 213 -10.29 1.72 -3.67
C ALA A 213 -10.73 3.14 -4.04
N VAL A 214 -9.84 4.10 -3.85
CA VAL A 214 -10.11 5.52 -4.13
C VAL A 214 -9.85 5.80 -5.60
N LEU A 215 -10.89 6.22 -6.32
CA LEU A 215 -10.85 6.50 -7.74
C LEU A 215 -11.31 7.93 -8.01
N THR A 216 -10.80 8.51 -9.08
CA THR A 216 -11.21 9.83 -9.56
C THR A 216 -12.08 9.67 -10.80
N ASN A 217 -13.27 10.28 -10.78
CA ASN A 217 -14.10 10.38 -11.99
C ASN A 217 -13.54 11.52 -12.87
N PRO A 218 -13.11 11.24 -14.11
CA PRO A 218 -12.53 12.26 -14.99
C PRO A 218 -13.54 13.30 -15.48
N GLU A 219 -14.85 13.02 -15.42
CA GLU A 219 -15.88 13.93 -15.93
C GLU A 219 -16.12 15.12 -15.00
N ASN A 220 -16.04 14.91 -13.68
CA ASN A 220 -16.35 15.94 -12.68
C ASN A 220 -15.25 16.19 -11.66
N GLY A 221 -14.15 15.39 -11.71
CA GLY A 221 -13.04 15.47 -10.76
C GLY A 221 -13.32 14.88 -9.38
N ASP A 222 -14.49 14.28 -9.16
CA ASP A 222 -14.86 13.67 -7.90
C ASP A 222 -13.94 12.51 -7.55
N LYS A 223 -13.42 12.53 -6.33
CA LYS A 223 -12.60 11.47 -5.78
C LYS A 223 -13.40 10.69 -4.73
N LYS A 224 -13.78 9.47 -5.07
CA LYS A 224 -14.67 8.62 -4.24
C LYS A 224 -14.09 7.22 -4.08
N SER A 225 -14.54 6.53 -3.04
CA SER A 225 -14.04 5.21 -2.70
C SER A 225 -15.07 4.12 -3.02
N LEU A 226 -14.69 3.16 -3.84
CA LEU A 226 -15.34 1.85 -3.88
C LEU A 226 -15.03 1.13 -2.57
N ARG A 227 -16.06 0.64 -1.89
CA ARG A 227 -15.94 -0.05 -0.59
C ARG A 227 -16.61 -1.41 -0.66
N CYS A 228 -15.82 -2.46 -0.57
CA CYS A 228 -16.33 -3.82 -0.66
C CYS A 228 -15.35 -4.82 -0.03
N ASN A 229 -15.87 -5.82 0.68
CA ASN A 229 -15.02 -6.89 1.22
C ASN A 229 -14.40 -7.76 0.13
N ALA A 230 -15.01 -7.85 -1.04
CA ALA A 230 -14.48 -8.63 -2.16
C ALA A 230 -13.12 -8.12 -2.67
N ILE A 231 -12.84 -6.81 -2.52
CA ILE A 231 -11.57 -6.20 -2.94
C ILE A 231 -10.49 -6.17 -1.84
N VAL A 232 -10.73 -6.82 -0.72
CA VAL A 232 -9.66 -7.08 0.26
C VAL A 232 -8.68 -8.09 -0.33
N ALA A 233 -7.40 -7.80 -0.26
CA ALA A 233 -6.36 -8.68 -0.79
C ALA A 233 -6.38 -10.05 -0.11
N LYS A 234 -6.11 -11.10 -0.87
CA LYS A 234 -5.88 -12.44 -0.33
C LYS A 234 -4.51 -12.50 0.36
N VAL A 235 -3.52 -11.85 -0.26
CA VAL A 235 -2.15 -11.76 0.29
C VAL A 235 -1.62 -10.35 0.06
N SER A 236 -0.97 -9.80 1.06
CA SER A 236 -0.21 -8.56 0.95
C SER A 236 1.23 -8.80 1.35
N ILE A 237 2.16 -8.65 0.39
CA ILE A 237 3.58 -8.89 0.59
C ILE A 237 4.25 -7.56 0.93
N VAL A 238 4.42 -7.32 2.21
CA VAL A 238 5.02 -6.08 2.73
C VAL A 238 6.52 -6.29 2.91
N ASP A 239 7.27 -6.02 1.86
CA ASP A 239 8.71 -6.19 1.79
C ASP A 239 9.42 -4.83 1.82
N PRO A 240 10.17 -4.50 2.89
CA PRO A 240 10.88 -3.24 3.00
C PRO A 240 11.84 -2.96 1.83
N GLU A 241 12.42 -3.99 1.22
CA GLU A 241 13.33 -3.81 0.08
C GLU A 241 12.62 -3.19 -1.13
N CYS A 242 11.31 -3.41 -1.28
CA CYS A 242 10.51 -2.82 -2.35
C CYS A 242 10.31 -1.31 -2.19
N MET A 243 10.54 -0.76 -1.00
CA MET A 243 10.32 0.64 -0.65
C MET A 243 11.61 1.48 -0.71
N MET A 244 12.78 0.83 -0.79
CA MET A 244 14.10 1.50 -0.71
C MET A 244 14.41 2.42 -1.90
N THR A 245 13.63 2.35 -2.97
CA THR A 245 13.80 3.20 -4.16
C THR A 245 12.86 4.41 -4.17
N MET A 246 12.14 4.67 -3.08
CA MET A 246 11.27 5.86 -2.99
C MET A 246 12.08 7.15 -3.08
N PRO A 247 11.67 8.12 -3.90
CA PRO A 247 12.22 9.47 -3.87
C PRO A 247 11.98 10.13 -2.50
N LYS A 248 12.89 10.99 -2.05
CA LYS A 248 12.81 11.65 -0.74
C LYS A 248 11.48 12.37 -0.48
N HIS A 249 10.99 13.12 -1.48
CA HIS A 249 9.72 13.83 -1.35
C HIS A 249 8.51 12.88 -1.19
N VAL A 250 8.55 11.70 -1.83
CA VAL A 250 7.53 10.66 -1.65
C VAL A 250 7.64 10.07 -0.25
N LEU A 251 8.87 9.76 0.21
CA LEU A 251 9.10 9.23 1.56
C LEU A 251 8.57 10.19 2.65
N ALA A 252 8.84 11.50 2.50
CA ALA A 252 8.31 12.50 3.43
C ALA A 252 6.78 12.54 3.44
N SER A 253 6.15 12.55 2.25
CA SER A 253 4.69 12.58 2.13
C SER A 253 4.03 11.33 2.71
N VAL A 254 4.52 10.14 2.38
CA VAL A 254 3.91 8.89 2.88
C VAL A 254 4.23 8.63 4.35
N GLY A 255 5.37 9.14 4.84
CA GLY A 255 5.70 9.09 6.27
C GLY A 255 4.75 9.96 7.09
N PHE A 256 4.45 11.16 6.61
CA PHE A 256 3.45 12.03 7.24
C PHE A 256 2.03 11.45 7.14
N ASP A 257 1.66 10.86 6.01
CA ASP A 257 0.40 10.14 5.82
C ASP A 257 0.24 9.00 6.85
N ALA A 258 1.30 8.21 7.05
CA ALA A 258 1.31 7.15 8.07
C ALA A 258 1.14 7.70 9.49
N LEU A 259 1.70 8.87 9.79
CA LEU A 259 1.56 9.53 11.08
C LEU A 259 0.12 10.02 11.31
N CYS A 260 -0.55 10.52 10.26
CA CYS A 260 -1.93 11.00 10.33
C CYS A 260 -2.96 9.87 10.51
N HIS A 261 -2.66 8.66 10.02
CA HIS A 261 -3.50 7.47 10.19
C HIS A 261 -3.36 6.84 11.58
#